data_2ed6e95e050b22705e0053cc8e08c215
#
_entry.id   2ed6e95e050b22705e0053cc8e08c215
#
_cell.length_a   1.000
_cell.length_b   1.000
_cell.length_c   1.000
_cell.angle_alpha   90.00
_cell.angle_beta   90.00
_cell.angle_gamma   90.00
#
_symmetry.space_group_name_H-M   'P 1'
#
loop_
_entity.id
_entity.type
_entity.pdbx_description
1 polymer ?
#
loop_
_entity_poly.entity_id
_entity_poly.type
_entity_poly.pdbx_seq_one_letter_code
_entity_poly.pdbx_strand_id
1 'polypeptide(L)'
;MAIHNKSHNNHALMSLNKMRKEESLKNKKSSDFEMPAEIKLLHSISDCGDFLKQLPDKSIQLICIDPPYNLELAGWDIYENYIEWASKWIDEAYRVLSDNGSMVIFGGIQFRDAKSGDLLDIIQYIRKNTKFKLVNTIIWHYKNGMSAHRFFANRHEEAIWLVKSNDYYFDLDSVRVPYSEEDLKVALRDKRLNPETTRKGKNPTNVWEIG
;
A
#
# COMPACT_ATOMS: atom_id res chain seq x y z
N MET A 1 -40.04 -0.68 17.70
CA MET A 1 -39.08 -1.80 17.89
C MET A 1 -37.82 -1.56 17.04
N ALA A 2 -36.85 -0.81 17.55
CA ALA A 2 -35.55 -0.57 16.85
C ALA A 2 -34.49 -0.08 17.83
N ILE A 3 -34.18 -0.85 18.87
CA ILE A 3 -33.11 -0.49 19.84
C ILE A 3 -32.36 -1.77 20.28
N HIS A 4 -31.86 -2.59 19.36
CA HIS A 4 -31.04 -3.71 19.82
C HIS A 4 -29.84 -4.05 18.96
N ASN A 5 -29.46 -3.23 17.95
CA ASN A 5 -28.37 -3.58 17.04
C ASN A 5 -27.09 -2.73 17.16
N LYS A 6 -27.04 -1.74 18.06
CA LYS A 6 -25.84 -0.88 18.22
C LYS A 6 -24.74 -1.49 19.10
N SER A 7 -25.06 -2.42 20.01
CA SER A 7 -24.06 -2.94 20.96
C SER A 7 -23.15 -4.01 20.33
N HIS A 8 -23.67 -4.84 19.43
CA HIS A 8 -22.89 -5.92 18.80
C HIS A 8 -21.84 -5.40 17.81
N ASN A 9 -22.17 -4.35 17.03
CA ASN A 9 -21.21 -3.73 16.11
C ASN A 9 -20.05 -3.04 16.85
N ASN A 10 -20.30 -2.42 17.98
CA ASN A 10 -19.24 -1.81 18.79
C ASN A 10 -18.27 -2.84 19.37
N HIS A 11 -18.73 -4.02 19.78
CA HIS A 11 -17.88 -5.08 20.31
C HIS A 11 -16.96 -5.68 19.24
N ALA A 12 -17.47 -5.91 18.04
CA ALA A 12 -16.67 -6.40 16.91
C ALA A 12 -15.60 -5.37 16.48
N LEU A 13 -15.98 -4.09 16.41
CA LEU A 13 -15.05 -3.01 16.07
C LEU A 13 -13.96 -2.81 17.14
N MET A 14 -14.32 -2.91 18.43
CA MET A 14 -13.37 -2.85 19.54
C MET A 14 -12.43 -4.07 19.56
N SER A 15 -12.93 -5.25 19.21
CA SER A 15 -12.11 -6.46 19.08
C SER A 15 -11.11 -6.35 17.94
N LEU A 16 -11.54 -5.88 16.76
CA LEU A 16 -10.65 -5.64 15.61
C LEU A 16 -9.59 -4.58 15.91
N ASN A 17 -9.96 -3.50 16.58
CA ASN A 17 -9.03 -2.45 16.98
C ASN A 17 -8.03 -2.94 18.04
N LYS A 18 -8.46 -3.82 18.95
CA LYS A 18 -7.60 -4.46 19.95
C LYS A 18 -6.60 -5.39 19.27
N MET A 19 -7.05 -6.23 18.34
CA MET A 19 -6.18 -7.12 17.55
C MET A 19 -5.15 -6.34 16.75
N ARG A 20 -5.56 -5.27 16.04
CA ARG A 20 -4.66 -4.38 15.31
C ARG A 20 -3.65 -3.69 16.22
N LYS A 21 -4.05 -3.29 17.42
CA LYS A 21 -3.17 -2.69 18.41
C LYS A 21 -2.16 -3.69 18.97
N GLU A 22 -2.58 -4.92 19.23
CA GLU A 22 -1.69 -6.01 19.68
C GLU A 22 -0.69 -6.40 18.59
N GLU A 23 -1.13 -6.45 17.35
CA GLU A 23 -0.29 -6.71 16.18
C GLU A 23 0.71 -5.57 15.94
N SER A 24 0.26 -4.32 16.00
CA SER A 24 1.10 -3.11 15.94
C SER A 24 2.15 -3.05 17.07
N LEU A 25 1.82 -3.55 18.27
CA LEU A 25 2.77 -3.61 19.39
C LEU A 25 3.81 -4.71 19.22
N LYS A 26 3.48 -5.81 18.54
CA LYS A 26 4.43 -6.87 18.20
C LYS A 26 5.40 -6.45 17.10
N ASN A 27 4.99 -5.56 16.21
CA ASN A 27 5.75 -5.10 15.05
C ASN A 27 6.57 -3.81 15.31
N LYS A 28 6.97 -3.54 16.56
CA LYS A 28 7.69 -2.31 16.92
C LYS A 28 9.15 -2.26 16.47
N LYS A 29 9.71 -3.37 16.02
CA LYS A 29 11.08 -3.38 15.49
C LYS A 29 11.00 -3.31 13.95
N SER A 30 11.42 -2.18 13.41
CA SER A 30 11.83 -2.11 12.02
C SER A 30 13.05 -3.00 11.82
N SER A 31 13.14 -3.73 10.72
CA SER A 31 14.39 -4.38 10.34
C SER A 31 15.45 -3.31 10.07
N ASP A 32 16.68 -3.57 10.47
CA ASP A 32 17.79 -2.68 10.14
C ASP A 32 18.04 -2.72 8.63
N PHE A 33 18.23 -1.56 8.03
CA PHE A 33 18.59 -1.40 6.64
C PHE A 33 19.91 -0.62 6.56
N GLU A 34 20.94 -1.25 6.02
CA GLU A 34 22.19 -0.58 5.72
C GLU A 34 22.17 -0.04 4.29
N MET A 35 22.39 1.26 4.14
CA MET A 35 22.57 1.85 2.81
C MET A 35 23.85 1.29 2.18
N PRO A 36 23.78 0.88 0.89
CA PRO A 36 24.97 0.42 0.19
C PRO A 36 26.02 1.54 0.11
N ALA A 37 27.28 1.17 0.20
CA ALA A 37 28.40 2.12 0.13
C ALA A 37 28.47 2.85 -1.23
N GLU A 38 27.93 2.26 -2.28
CA GLU A 38 27.88 2.83 -3.63
C GLU A 38 26.47 2.71 -4.20
N ILE A 39 25.90 3.84 -4.65
CA ILE A 39 24.61 3.87 -5.34
C ILE A 39 24.87 3.68 -6.83
N LYS A 40 24.33 2.59 -7.40
CA LYS A 40 24.37 2.33 -8.84
C LYS A 40 22.99 2.56 -9.44
N LEU A 41 22.90 3.42 -10.45
CA LEU A 41 21.70 3.60 -11.26
C LEU A 41 21.81 2.68 -12.49
N LEU A 42 20.88 1.75 -12.62
CA LEU A 42 20.72 0.91 -13.79
C LEU A 42 19.38 1.21 -14.45
N HIS A 43 19.42 1.55 -15.73
CA HIS A 43 18.23 1.73 -16.55
C HIS A 43 18.21 0.70 -17.68
N SER A 44 17.10 -0.02 -17.81
CA SER A 44 16.91 -1.02 -18.87
C SER A 44 15.54 -0.82 -19.53
N ILE A 45 15.50 -0.96 -20.85
CA ILE A 45 14.26 -1.01 -21.64
C ILE A 45 14.04 -2.47 -22.02
N SER A 46 13.13 -3.14 -21.31
CA SER A 46 12.80 -4.55 -21.52
C SER A 46 11.43 -4.87 -20.93
N ASP A 47 10.87 -6.02 -21.29
CA ASP A 47 9.72 -6.56 -20.57
C ASP A 47 10.11 -6.79 -19.10
N CYS A 48 9.21 -6.39 -18.18
CA CYS A 48 9.49 -6.43 -16.74
C CYS A 48 9.66 -7.87 -16.23
N GLY A 49 8.88 -8.83 -16.77
CA GLY A 49 8.99 -10.24 -16.38
C GLY A 49 10.31 -10.84 -16.81
N ASP A 50 10.80 -10.49 -18.01
CA ASP A 50 12.09 -10.97 -18.48
C ASP A 50 13.26 -10.30 -17.75
N PHE A 51 13.11 -9.05 -17.34
CA PHE A 51 14.09 -8.37 -16.51
C PHE A 51 14.14 -9.00 -15.10
N LEU A 52 13.00 -9.21 -14.46
CA LEU A 52 12.93 -9.80 -13.13
C LEU A 52 13.58 -11.19 -13.06
N LYS A 53 13.43 -12.02 -14.10
CA LYS A 53 14.05 -13.35 -14.17
C LYS A 53 15.58 -13.33 -14.09
N GLN A 54 16.21 -12.21 -14.48
CA GLN A 54 17.66 -12.05 -14.44
C GLN A 54 18.18 -11.65 -13.05
N LEU A 55 17.29 -11.21 -12.16
CA LEU A 55 17.66 -10.78 -10.82
C LEU A 55 17.76 -11.98 -9.86
N PRO A 56 18.73 -11.98 -8.94
CA PRO A 56 18.83 -13.01 -7.90
C PRO A 56 17.59 -13.03 -6.99
N ASP A 57 17.34 -14.18 -6.38
CA ASP A 57 16.33 -14.32 -5.34
C ASP A 57 16.62 -13.35 -4.17
N LYS A 58 15.58 -12.74 -3.61
CA LYS A 58 15.66 -11.89 -2.41
C LYS A 58 16.67 -10.73 -2.51
N SER A 59 16.89 -10.21 -3.72
CA SER A 59 17.89 -9.17 -4.00
C SER A 59 17.33 -7.75 -4.00
N ILE A 60 15.99 -7.59 -3.99
CA ILE A 60 15.33 -6.29 -4.12
C ILE A 60 14.64 -5.91 -2.82
N GLN A 61 14.96 -4.72 -2.31
CA GLN A 61 14.36 -4.21 -1.07
C GLN A 61 13.01 -3.53 -1.29
N LEU A 62 12.85 -2.82 -2.39
CA LEU A 62 11.60 -2.11 -2.74
C LEU A 62 11.26 -2.33 -4.20
N ILE A 63 10.03 -2.75 -4.45
CA ILE A 63 9.43 -2.82 -5.78
C ILE A 63 8.27 -1.84 -5.82
N CYS A 64 8.25 -0.93 -6.80
CA CYS A 64 7.16 0.00 -7.04
C CYS A 64 6.70 -0.17 -8.48
N ILE A 65 5.44 -0.53 -8.67
CA ILE A 65 4.88 -0.89 -9.97
C ILE A 65 3.62 -0.07 -10.23
N ASP A 66 3.57 0.53 -11.42
CA ASP A 66 2.38 1.12 -12.02
C ASP A 66 2.10 0.35 -13.32
N PRO A 67 1.33 -0.75 -13.25
CA PRO A 67 1.10 -1.61 -14.39
C PRO A 67 0.06 -1.02 -15.35
N PRO A 68 -0.01 -1.48 -16.61
CA PRO A 68 -1.16 -1.20 -17.47
C PRO A 68 -2.48 -1.58 -16.78
N TYR A 69 -3.54 -0.79 -16.97
CA TYR A 69 -4.83 -0.99 -16.29
C TYR A 69 -5.88 -1.69 -17.17
N ASN A 70 -5.48 -2.17 -18.35
CA ASN A 70 -6.34 -2.82 -19.32
C ASN A 70 -7.55 -1.94 -19.75
N LEU A 71 -7.30 -0.65 -19.91
CA LEU A 71 -8.31 0.34 -20.34
C LEU A 71 -8.43 0.50 -21.85
N GLU A 72 -7.63 -0.26 -22.63
CA GLU A 72 -7.55 -0.18 -24.08
C GLU A 72 -7.11 1.21 -24.60
N LEU A 73 -6.32 1.92 -23.83
CA LEU A 73 -5.81 3.25 -24.21
C LEU A 73 -4.80 3.19 -25.36
N ALA A 74 -4.09 2.07 -25.49
CA ALA A 74 -3.12 1.80 -26.54
C ALA A 74 -2.88 0.29 -26.67
N GLY A 75 -2.16 -0.13 -27.73
CA GLY A 75 -1.91 -1.56 -27.97
C GLY A 75 -1.15 -2.27 -26.84
N TRP A 76 -0.40 -1.54 -26.03
CA TRP A 76 0.31 -2.07 -24.85
C TRP A 76 -0.62 -2.21 -23.61
N ASP A 77 -1.84 -1.69 -23.66
CA ASP A 77 -2.82 -1.71 -22.57
C ASP A 77 -4.04 -2.56 -22.93
N ILE A 78 -3.81 -3.65 -23.70
CA ILE A 78 -4.86 -4.58 -24.13
C ILE A 78 -4.44 -6.00 -23.74
N TYR A 79 -5.18 -6.59 -22.82
CA TYR A 79 -4.95 -7.95 -22.35
C TYR A 79 -6.27 -8.75 -22.38
N GLU A 80 -6.30 -9.86 -23.07
CA GLU A 80 -7.45 -10.79 -23.04
C GLU A 80 -7.58 -11.49 -21.70
N ASN A 81 -6.44 -11.87 -21.11
CA ASN A 81 -6.37 -12.49 -19.80
C ASN A 81 -5.35 -11.74 -18.92
N TYR A 82 -5.81 -10.63 -18.37
CA TYR A 82 -4.96 -9.74 -17.58
C TYR A 82 -4.29 -10.44 -16.39
N ILE A 83 -5.05 -11.26 -15.65
CA ILE A 83 -4.51 -11.92 -14.46
C ILE A 83 -3.50 -13.01 -14.81
N GLU A 84 -3.67 -13.71 -15.91
CA GLU A 84 -2.66 -14.66 -16.38
C GLU A 84 -1.36 -13.95 -16.74
N TRP A 85 -1.44 -12.79 -17.36
CA TRP A 85 -0.27 -11.95 -17.63
C TRP A 85 0.33 -11.41 -16.34
N ALA A 86 -0.48 -10.82 -15.46
CA ALA A 86 -0.03 -10.21 -14.21
C ALA A 86 0.59 -11.22 -13.24
N SER A 87 0.06 -12.44 -13.20
CA SER A 87 0.59 -13.51 -12.34
C SER A 87 2.08 -13.75 -12.55
N LYS A 88 2.56 -13.68 -13.79
CA LYS A 88 3.95 -13.95 -14.15
C LYS A 88 4.91 -12.95 -13.50
N TRP A 89 4.61 -11.65 -13.57
CA TRP A 89 5.45 -10.65 -12.93
C TRP A 89 5.21 -10.56 -11.41
N ILE A 90 4.01 -10.87 -10.91
CA ILE A 90 3.72 -10.94 -9.47
C ILE A 90 4.56 -12.03 -8.80
N ASP A 91 4.62 -13.23 -9.41
CA ASP A 91 5.37 -14.36 -8.88
C ASP A 91 6.88 -14.09 -8.90
N GLU A 92 7.40 -13.50 -9.98
CA GLU A 92 8.79 -13.09 -10.07
C GLU A 92 9.12 -11.95 -9.08
N ALA A 93 8.23 -10.97 -8.93
CA ALA A 93 8.38 -9.92 -7.93
C ALA A 93 8.44 -10.51 -6.51
N TYR A 94 7.61 -11.53 -6.23
CA TYR A 94 7.70 -12.25 -4.96
C TYR A 94 9.06 -12.94 -4.79
N ARG A 95 9.59 -13.58 -5.82
CA ARG A 95 10.88 -14.28 -5.77
C ARG A 95 12.03 -13.33 -5.46
N VAL A 96 12.12 -12.22 -6.21
CA VAL A 96 13.26 -11.28 -6.11
C VAL A 96 13.16 -10.34 -4.90
N LEU A 97 11.97 -10.11 -4.33
CA LEU A 97 11.81 -9.28 -3.15
C LEU A 97 12.51 -9.92 -1.95
N SER A 98 13.27 -9.15 -1.20
CA SER A 98 13.90 -9.59 0.06
C SER A 98 12.86 -9.91 1.15
N ASP A 99 13.24 -10.67 2.16
CA ASP A 99 12.31 -11.09 3.21
C ASP A 99 11.77 -9.92 4.04
N ASN A 100 12.55 -8.83 4.14
CA ASN A 100 12.17 -7.57 4.80
C ASN A 100 11.79 -6.48 3.80
N GLY A 101 11.64 -6.82 2.51
CA GLY A 101 11.30 -5.89 1.44
C GLY A 101 9.81 -5.58 1.36
N SER A 102 9.52 -4.52 0.62
CA SER A 102 8.16 -4.02 0.36
C SER A 102 7.87 -3.95 -1.13
N MET A 103 6.63 -4.24 -1.51
CA MET A 103 6.12 -4.01 -2.85
C MET A 103 4.91 -3.10 -2.81
N VAL A 104 4.89 -2.09 -3.68
CA VAL A 104 3.75 -1.19 -3.86
C VAL A 104 3.27 -1.32 -5.30
N ILE A 105 1.99 -1.61 -5.47
CA ILE A 105 1.34 -1.72 -6.78
C ILE A 105 0.27 -0.63 -6.85
N PHE A 106 0.41 0.28 -7.82
CA PHE A 106 -0.61 1.26 -8.16
C PHE A 106 -1.68 0.62 -9.03
N GLY A 107 -2.89 1.18 -8.97
CA GLY A 107 -4.01 0.72 -9.77
C GLY A 107 -5.27 1.51 -9.44
N GLY A 108 -6.35 1.16 -10.10
CA GLY A 108 -7.67 1.72 -9.84
C GLY A 108 -8.72 0.63 -9.92
N ILE A 109 -9.87 0.89 -9.32
CA ILE A 109 -11.04 0.03 -9.45
C ILE A 109 -11.84 0.48 -10.67
N GLN A 110 -12.06 -0.43 -11.61
CA GLN A 110 -12.86 -0.15 -12.79
C GLN A 110 -14.34 -0.45 -12.51
N PHE A 111 -15.18 0.54 -12.74
CA PHE A 111 -16.63 0.42 -12.52
C PHE A 111 -17.42 0.20 -13.81
N ARG A 112 -16.77 0.22 -14.98
CA ARG A 112 -17.41 0.06 -16.28
C ARG A 112 -16.99 -1.26 -16.92
N ASP A 113 -17.99 -1.94 -17.46
CA ASP A 113 -17.86 -3.06 -18.40
C ASP A 113 -17.15 -4.32 -17.91
N ALA A 114 -17.04 -4.54 -16.60
CA ALA A 114 -16.58 -5.80 -15.99
C ALA A 114 -15.33 -6.43 -16.64
N LYS A 115 -14.44 -5.60 -17.21
CA LYS A 115 -13.16 -6.08 -17.74
C LYS A 115 -12.23 -6.42 -16.58
N SER A 116 -11.52 -7.53 -16.70
CA SER A 116 -10.47 -7.86 -15.75
C SER A 116 -9.27 -6.91 -15.92
N GLY A 117 -8.52 -6.68 -14.87
CA GLY A 117 -7.28 -5.90 -14.92
C GLY A 117 -7.27 -4.74 -13.95
N ASP A 118 -8.28 -4.63 -13.12
CA ASP A 118 -8.27 -3.65 -12.05
C ASP A 118 -7.55 -4.18 -10.78
N LEU A 119 -7.36 -3.28 -9.85
CA LEU A 119 -6.67 -3.57 -8.59
C LEU A 119 -7.40 -4.64 -7.74
N LEU A 120 -8.72 -4.80 -7.89
CA LEU A 120 -9.48 -5.84 -7.19
C LEU A 120 -9.07 -7.24 -7.65
N ASP A 121 -8.91 -7.45 -8.96
CA ASP A 121 -8.47 -8.72 -9.51
C ASP A 121 -7.04 -9.06 -9.07
N ILE A 122 -6.15 -8.06 -9.08
CA ILE A 122 -4.77 -8.20 -8.59
C ILE A 122 -4.77 -8.58 -7.10
N ILE A 123 -5.53 -7.88 -6.26
CA ILE A 123 -5.65 -8.18 -4.83
C ILE A 123 -6.22 -9.59 -4.62
N GLN A 124 -7.24 -9.98 -5.40
CA GLN A 124 -7.83 -11.30 -5.29
C GLN A 124 -6.84 -12.39 -5.66
N TYR A 125 -6.09 -12.22 -6.75
CA TYR A 125 -5.04 -13.14 -7.15
C TYR A 125 -3.98 -13.28 -6.06
N ILE A 126 -3.43 -12.17 -5.58
CA ILE A 126 -2.40 -12.15 -4.55
C ILE A 126 -2.84 -12.88 -3.29
N ARG A 127 -4.06 -12.62 -2.81
CA ARG A 127 -4.59 -13.24 -1.58
C ARG A 127 -4.83 -14.72 -1.71
N LYS A 128 -5.14 -15.22 -2.91
CA LYS A 128 -5.44 -16.65 -3.14
C LYS A 128 -4.22 -17.46 -3.52
N ASN A 129 -3.27 -16.86 -4.23
CA ASN A 129 -2.22 -17.62 -4.92
C ASN A 129 -0.82 -17.30 -4.42
N THR A 130 -0.63 -16.26 -3.60
CA THR A 130 0.69 -15.89 -3.10
C THR A 130 0.76 -15.91 -1.57
N LYS A 131 1.97 -15.74 -1.03
CA LYS A 131 2.20 -15.59 0.41
C LYS A 131 2.42 -14.14 0.83
N PHE A 132 2.18 -13.18 -0.05
CA PHE A 132 2.22 -11.77 0.30
C PHE A 132 1.23 -11.44 1.41
N LYS A 133 1.63 -10.52 2.28
CA LYS A 133 0.78 -9.93 3.30
C LYS A 133 0.45 -8.50 2.91
N LEU A 134 -0.82 -8.16 2.94
CA LEU A 134 -1.28 -6.78 2.68
C LEU A 134 -1.09 -5.95 3.96
N VAL A 135 -0.30 -4.90 3.89
CA VAL A 135 -0.07 -3.95 4.99
C VAL A 135 -1.14 -2.87 4.97
N ASN A 136 -1.25 -2.15 3.85
CA ASN A 136 -2.22 -1.08 3.67
C ASN A 136 -2.75 -1.03 2.23
N THR A 137 -3.94 -0.45 2.07
CA THR A 137 -4.33 0.25 0.86
C THR A 137 -4.01 1.73 1.07
N ILE A 138 -3.31 2.33 0.12
CA ILE A 138 -2.94 3.74 0.12
C ILE A 138 -3.90 4.44 -0.83
N ILE A 139 -4.46 5.57 -0.41
CA ILE A 139 -5.33 6.42 -1.22
C ILE A 139 -4.54 7.66 -1.60
N TRP A 140 -4.23 7.80 -2.87
CA TRP A 140 -3.63 9.01 -3.40
C TRP A 140 -4.74 9.98 -3.83
N HIS A 141 -5.09 10.90 -2.95
CA HIS A 141 -6.12 11.88 -3.18
C HIS A 141 -5.58 13.09 -3.96
N TYR A 142 -6.34 13.53 -4.96
CA TYR A 142 -6.06 14.74 -5.73
C TYR A 142 -7.32 15.58 -5.93
N LYS A 143 -7.14 16.90 -6.13
CA LYS A 143 -8.27 17.84 -6.20
C LYS A 143 -8.91 17.93 -7.58
N ASN A 144 -8.21 17.53 -8.62
CA ASN A 144 -8.63 17.62 -10.01
C ASN A 144 -9.55 16.47 -10.40
N GLY A 145 -10.31 16.63 -11.49
CA GLY A 145 -11.15 15.59 -12.08
C GLY A 145 -12.48 16.15 -12.60
N MET A 146 -13.17 15.35 -13.40
CA MET A 146 -14.45 15.74 -13.98
C MET A 146 -15.57 15.70 -12.94
N SER A 147 -16.59 16.56 -13.15
CA SER A 147 -17.83 16.51 -12.38
C SER A 147 -18.66 15.30 -12.76
N ALA A 148 -19.34 14.71 -11.79
CA ALA A 148 -20.26 13.60 -11.98
C ALA A 148 -21.68 14.04 -11.59
N HIS A 149 -22.68 13.50 -12.30
CA HIS A 149 -24.08 13.88 -12.10
C HIS A 149 -24.92 12.83 -11.37
N ARG A 150 -24.52 11.54 -11.46
CA ARG A 150 -25.30 10.41 -10.91
C ARG A 150 -24.47 9.51 -9.98
N PHE A 151 -23.22 9.90 -9.70
CA PHE A 151 -22.28 9.19 -8.82
C PHE A 151 -21.30 10.20 -8.23
N PHE A 152 -20.54 9.78 -7.23
CA PHE A 152 -19.48 10.61 -6.68
C PHE A 152 -18.28 10.62 -7.63
N ALA A 153 -17.73 11.81 -7.89
CA ALA A 153 -16.55 11.93 -8.74
C ALA A 153 -15.33 11.29 -8.07
N ASN A 154 -14.63 10.42 -8.80
CA ASN A 154 -13.37 9.87 -8.32
C ASN A 154 -12.32 10.98 -8.23
N ARG A 155 -11.69 11.07 -7.07
CA ARG A 155 -10.65 12.05 -6.74
C ARG A 155 -9.43 11.37 -6.11
N HIS A 156 -9.18 10.14 -6.48
CA HIS A 156 -8.08 9.36 -5.94
C HIS A 156 -7.69 8.23 -6.89
N GLU A 157 -6.50 7.77 -6.69
CA GLU A 157 -6.02 6.47 -7.12
C GLU A 157 -5.66 5.63 -5.90
N GLU A 158 -5.62 4.33 -6.06
CA GLU A 158 -5.25 3.43 -4.99
C GLU A 158 -3.88 2.81 -5.28
N ALA A 159 -3.17 2.50 -4.19
CA ALA A 159 -2.04 1.60 -4.25
C ALA A 159 -2.13 0.58 -3.11
N ILE A 160 -1.67 -0.64 -3.36
CA ILE A 160 -1.57 -1.66 -2.32
C ILE A 160 -0.11 -1.81 -1.90
N TRP A 161 0.11 -1.84 -0.59
CA TRP A 161 1.42 -2.11 -0.01
C TRP A 161 1.47 -3.54 0.52
N LEU A 162 2.40 -4.30 0.00
CA LEU A 162 2.60 -5.73 0.23
C LEU A 162 3.98 -6.00 0.82
N VAL A 163 4.08 -7.04 1.65
CA VAL A 163 5.33 -7.51 2.25
C VAL A 163 5.36 -9.04 2.31
N LYS A 164 6.55 -9.63 2.48
CA LYS A 164 6.68 -11.09 2.68
C LYS A 164 6.52 -11.52 4.12
N SER A 165 7.02 -10.71 5.04
CA SER A 165 7.04 -11.03 6.47
C SER A 165 6.53 -9.85 7.30
N ASN A 166 6.44 -10.02 8.61
CA ASN A 166 6.12 -8.93 9.53
C ASN A 166 7.37 -8.10 9.90
N ASP A 167 8.55 -8.56 9.49
CA ASP A 167 9.84 -7.90 9.76
C ASP A 167 10.28 -7.02 8.58
N TYR A 168 9.32 -6.34 7.94
CA TYR A 168 9.63 -5.41 6.86
C TYR A 168 10.23 -4.10 7.39
N TYR A 169 11.05 -3.46 6.56
CA TYR A 169 11.60 -2.15 6.87
C TYR A 169 10.53 -1.07 6.79
N PHE A 170 10.44 -0.24 7.83
CA PHE A 170 9.61 0.96 7.84
C PHE A 170 10.18 2.00 8.81
N ASP A 171 10.64 3.13 8.28
CA ASP A 171 11.12 4.26 9.09
C ASP A 171 9.98 5.25 9.34
N LEU A 172 9.29 5.05 10.47
CA LEU A 172 8.18 5.91 10.87
C LEU A 172 8.63 7.36 11.11
N ASP A 173 9.82 7.57 11.64
CA ASP A 173 10.26 8.92 12.00
C ASP A 173 10.55 9.78 10.78
N SER A 174 11.03 9.19 9.69
CA SER A 174 11.26 9.87 8.41
C SER A 174 9.99 10.29 7.67
N VAL A 175 8.85 9.66 7.98
CA VAL A 175 7.57 9.95 7.30
C VAL A 175 6.54 10.66 8.18
N ARG A 176 6.93 11.11 9.37
CA ARG A 176 6.03 11.83 10.27
C ARG A 176 5.57 13.15 9.68
N VAL A 177 4.31 13.47 9.95
CA VAL A 177 3.71 14.77 9.57
C VAL A 177 3.88 15.74 10.73
N PRO A 178 4.53 16.90 10.55
CA PRO A 178 4.68 17.89 11.61
C PRO A 178 3.34 18.34 12.18
N TYR A 179 3.29 18.61 13.47
CA TYR A 179 2.17 19.32 14.07
C TYR A 179 2.27 20.82 13.79
N SER A 180 1.13 21.51 13.69
CA SER A 180 1.10 22.95 13.92
C SER A 180 1.48 23.25 15.38
N GLU A 181 1.94 24.46 15.68
CA GLU A 181 2.27 24.83 17.07
C GLU A 181 1.08 24.67 18.02
N GLU A 182 -0.12 24.99 17.54
CA GLU A 182 -1.35 24.90 18.31
C GLU A 182 -1.73 23.44 18.57
N ASP A 183 -1.73 22.60 17.53
CA ASP A 183 -2.01 21.17 17.66
C ASP A 183 -1.00 20.47 18.57
N LEU A 184 0.29 20.85 18.49
CA LEU A 184 1.32 20.28 19.34
C LEU A 184 1.06 20.59 20.82
N LYS A 185 0.68 21.84 21.14
CA LYS A 185 0.32 22.23 22.49
C LYS A 185 -0.87 21.41 23.04
N VAL A 186 -1.86 21.15 22.19
CA VAL A 186 -3.01 20.30 22.54
C VAL A 186 -2.59 18.86 22.74
N ALA A 187 -1.84 18.30 21.79
CA ALA A 187 -1.37 16.91 21.85
C ALA A 187 -0.50 16.62 23.06
N LEU A 188 0.37 17.55 23.46
CA LEU A 188 1.22 17.40 24.65
C LEU A 188 0.47 17.42 26.01
N ARG A 189 -0.79 17.88 26.03
CA ARG A 189 -1.66 17.80 27.21
C ARG A 189 -2.29 16.43 27.39
N ASP A 190 -2.32 15.61 26.33
CA ASP A 190 -2.88 14.27 26.41
C ASP A 190 -1.87 13.31 27.08
N LYS A 191 -2.15 12.94 28.31
CA LYS A 191 -1.30 12.04 29.12
C LYS A 191 -1.15 10.61 28.54
N ARG A 192 -1.98 10.26 27.55
CA ARG A 192 -1.88 8.96 26.84
C ARG A 192 -0.77 8.94 25.81
N LEU A 193 -0.31 10.11 25.35
CA LEU A 193 0.72 10.26 24.35
C LEU A 193 2.10 10.39 25.01
N ASN A 194 3.12 9.78 24.38
CA ASN A 194 4.49 9.98 24.80
C ASN A 194 5.00 11.34 24.27
N PRO A 195 5.43 12.28 25.14
CA PRO A 195 5.83 13.61 24.69
C PRO A 195 7.01 13.64 23.72
N GLU A 196 7.96 12.69 23.82
CA GLU A 196 9.12 12.63 22.93
C GLU A 196 8.71 12.26 21.51
N THR A 197 7.89 11.20 21.37
CA THR A 197 7.39 10.79 20.04
C THR A 197 6.38 11.80 19.47
N THR A 198 5.60 12.46 20.33
CA THR A 198 4.65 13.51 19.91
C THR A 198 5.39 14.70 19.30
N ARG A 199 6.53 15.09 19.86
CA ARG A 199 7.35 16.20 19.31
C ARG A 199 7.95 15.89 17.94
N LYS A 200 8.12 14.62 17.60
CA LYS A 200 8.59 14.20 16.26
C LYS A 200 7.53 14.35 15.17
N GLY A 201 6.26 14.48 15.53
CA GLY A 201 5.15 14.63 14.61
C GLY A 201 4.10 13.54 14.70
N LYS A 202 3.01 13.72 13.94
CA LYS A 202 1.92 12.75 13.80
C LYS A 202 2.37 11.55 12.97
N ASN A 203 1.87 10.36 13.28
CA ASN A 203 1.98 9.25 12.34
C ASN A 203 1.20 9.61 11.07
N PRO A 204 1.77 9.34 9.87
CA PRO A 204 1.06 9.56 8.63
C PRO A 204 -0.17 8.66 8.53
N THR A 205 -1.13 9.08 7.73
CA THR A 205 -2.27 8.25 7.35
C THR A 205 -2.00 7.56 6.01
N ASN A 206 -2.85 6.62 5.65
CA ASN A 206 -2.82 6.00 4.33
C ASN A 206 -3.57 6.82 3.26
N VAL A 207 -4.02 8.02 3.58
CA VAL A 207 -4.56 8.98 2.61
C VAL A 207 -3.50 10.05 2.38
N TRP A 208 -3.00 10.10 1.15
CA TRP A 208 -1.96 11.02 0.72
C TRP A 208 -2.57 12.14 -0.11
N GLU A 209 -2.35 13.36 0.29
CA GLU A 209 -2.73 14.56 -0.47
C GLU A 209 -1.48 15.06 -1.20
N ILE A 210 -1.30 14.64 -2.45
CA ILE A 210 -0.16 14.98 -3.30
C ILE A 210 -0.70 15.61 -4.58
N GLY A 211 -0.45 16.90 -4.81
CA GLY A 211 -0.90 17.64 -5.98
C GLY A 211 -1.34 19.04 -5.67
#